data_73978f00458aca1531fe23a322611a66
#
_entry.id   73978f00458aca1531fe23a322611a66
#
_cell.length_a   1.000
_cell.length_b   1.000
_cell.length_c   1.000
_cell.angle_alpha   90.00
_cell.angle_beta   90.00
_cell.angle_gamma   90.00
#
_symmetry.space_group_name_H-M   'P 1'
#
loop_
_entity.id
_entity.type
_entity.pdbx_description
1 polymer ?
#
loop_
_entity_poly.entity_id
_entity_poly.type
_entity_poly.pdbx_seq_one_letter_code
_entity_poly.pdbx_strand_id
1 'polypeptide(L)'
;MEGEPVRDTLTIDRPEQLKALGHPLRLRVLELLGENDELLTNRELAQRLEVDPGHLHFHVRTLLKAELIQRVEGGHGREKPYRAVANTIRVAPELLTSPGATSDVHAAILDEVNAGWAKFGPLGKFRSAQVTVRIAPERVREIWEVLSERVDELEDPDEDPIVITLVSHPHTAS
;
A
#
# COMPACT_ATOMS: atom_id res chain seq x y z
N MET A 1 7.78 23.34 14.97
CA MET A 1 8.66 22.25 14.48
C MET A 1 8.08 21.78 13.15
N GLU A 2 8.77 22.07 12.08
CA GLU A 2 8.41 21.57 10.77
C GLU A 2 8.46 20.04 10.81
N GLY A 3 7.40 19.38 10.36
CA GLY A 3 7.37 17.92 10.29
C GLY A 3 8.50 17.42 9.39
N GLU A 4 9.05 16.26 9.73
CA GLU A 4 10.11 15.62 8.92
C GLU A 4 9.63 15.50 7.45
N PRO A 5 10.47 15.81 6.46
CA PRO A 5 10.07 15.74 5.05
C PRO A 5 9.60 14.31 4.70
N VAL A 6 8.68 14.20 3.74
CA VAL A 6 8.25 12.90 3.21
C VAL A 6 9.47 12.24 2.55
N ARG A 7 9.68 10.98 2.86
CA ARG A 7 10.77 10.18 2.26
C ARG A 7 10.31 9.62 0.93
N ASP A 8 11.20 9.44 0.00
CA ASP A 8 10.86 8.76 -1.26
C ASP A 8 10.43 7.31 -0.97
N THR A 9 11.19 6.60 -0.14
CA THR A 9 10.90 5.21 0.21
C THR A 9 11.10 4.95 1.70
N LEU A 10 10.16 4.22 2.30
CA LEU A 10 10.27 3.63 3.63
C LEU A 10 10.32 2.11 3.52
N THR A 11 11.42 1.50 3.97
CA THR A 11 11.46 0.05 4.14
C THR A 11 10.94 -0.32 5.51
N ILE A 12 9.84 -1.07 5.55
CA ILE A 12 9.28 -1.59 6.81
C ILE A 12 9.96 -2.93 7.13
N ASP A 13 10.45 -3.04 8.36
CA ASP A 13 11.18 -4.19 8.90
C ASP A 13 10.55 -4.73 10.19
N ARG A 14 9.48 -4.09 10.68
CA ARG A 14 8.78 -4.48 11.90
C ARG A 14 7.45 -5.17 11.61
N PRO A 15 7.15 -6.32 12.26
CA PRO A 15 5.88 -7.05 12.08
C PRO A 15 4.64 -6.19 12.32
N GLU A 16 4.70 -5.22 13.24
CA GLU A 16 3.59 -4.30 13.54
C GLU A 16 3.27 -3.38 12.37
N GLN A 17 4.29 -2.94 11.63
CA GLN A 17 4.13 -2.12 10.42
C GLN A 17 3.48 -2.94 9.31
N LEU A 18 3.98 -4.17 9.08
CA LEU A 18 3.39 -5.09 8.12
C LEU A 18 1.91 -5.38 8.46
N LYS A 19 1.62 -5.65 9.73
CA LYS A 19 0.24 -5.86 10.20
C LYS A 19 -0.65 -4.62 10.01
N ALA A 20 -0.08 -3.42 10.10
CA ALA A 20 -0.81 -2.19 9.81
C ALA A 20 -1.21 -2.07 8.33
N LEU A 21 -0.50 -2.70 7.40
CA LEU A 21 -0.87 -2.76 5.98
C LEU A 21 -1.98 -3.79 5.68
N GLY A 22 -2.22 -4.75 6.57
CA GLY A 22 -3.17 -5.85 6.38
C GLY A 22 -4.65 -5.45 6.46
N HIS A 23 -5.05 -4.31 5.90
CA HIS A 23 -6.46 -3.91 5.83
C HIS A 23 -6.70 -2.95 4.66
N PRO A 24 -7.65 -3.22 3.74
CA PRO A 24 -7.88 -2.43 2.54
C PRO A 24 -8.07 -0.92 2.81
N LEU A 25 -8.85 -0.57 3.82
CA LEU A 25 -9.09 0.83 4.16
C LEU A 25 -7.81 1.58 4.58
N ARG A 26 -6.86 0.90 5.23
CA ARG A 26 -5.58 1.51 5.60
C ARG A 26 -4.67 1.72 4.39
N LEU A 27 -4.68 0.80 3.43
CA LEU A 27 -3.97 0.98 2.16
C LEU A 27 -4.52 2.20 1.41
N ARG A 28 -5.84 2.32 1.28
CA ARG A 28 -6.48 3.49 0.64
C ARG A 28 -6.19 4.82 1.35
N VAL A 29 -6.05 4.82 2.69
CA VAL A 29 -5.61 6.02 3.43
C VAL A 29 -4.18 6.39 3.05
N LEU A 30 -3.28 5.41 2.93
CA LEU A 30 -1.89 5.64 2.55
C LEU A 30 -1.79 6.15 1.11
N GLU A 31 -2.55 5.59 0.18
CA GLU A 31 -2.65 6.08 -1.20
C GLU A 31 -3.05 7.56 -1.26
N LEU A 32 -4.18 7.92 -0.62
CA LEU A 32 -4.65 9.30 -0.61
C LEU A 32 -3.66 10.29 0.01
N LEU A 33 -2.89 9.88 1.00
CA LEU A 33 -1.89 10.72 1.65
C LEU A 33 -0.56 10.73 0.89
N GLY A 34 -0.30 9.73 0.05
CA GLY A 34 0.86 9.66 -0.85
C GLY A 34 0.66 10.44 -2.16
N GLU A 35 -0.60 10.54 -2.62
CA GLU A 35 -0.94 11.34 -3.78
C GLU A 35 -0.74 12.84 -3.48
N ASN A 36 0.20 13.46 -4.18
CA ASN A 36 0.43 14.91 -4.15
C ASN A 36 0.85 15.53 -2.80
N ASP A 37 1.49 14.80 -1.89
CA ASP A 37 1.87 15.32 -0.56
C ASP A 37 0.70 15.98 0.20
N GLU A 38 -0.52 15.50 0.02
CA GLU A 38 -1.70 16.14 0.59
C GLU A 38 -1.75 16.01 2.12
N LEU A 39 -2.15 17.11 2.73
CA LEU A 39 -2.42 17.19 4.17
C LEU A 39 -3.92 17.04 4.40
N LEU A 40 -4.37 15.88 4.87
CA LEU A 40 -5.78 15.58 5.08
C LEU A 40 -6.09 15.29 6.55
N THR A 41 -7.15 15.91 7.05
CA THR A 41 -7.73 15.60 8.36
C THR A 41 -8.50 14.27 8.32
N ASN A 42 -8.81 13.71 9.50
CA ASN A 42 -9.64 12.49 9.55
C ASN A 42 -10.99 12.66 8.85
N ARG A 43 -11.58 13.86 8.94
CA ARG A 43 -12.85 14.18 8.29
C ARG A 43 -12.74 14.19 6.76
N GLU A 44 -11.72 14.82 6.21
CA GLU A 44 -11.47 14.88 4.77
C GLU A 44 -11.15 13.52 4.18
N LEU A 45 -10.33 12.71 4.87
CA LEU A 45 -10.08 11.33 4.52
C LEU A 45 -11.38 10.50 4.51
N ALA A 46 -12.21 10.64 5.55
CA ALA A 46 -13.47 9.92 5.65
C ALA A 46 -14.44 10.31 4.52
N GLN A 47 -14.49 11.59 4.17
CA GLN A 47 -15.29 12.09 3.06
C GLN A 47 -14.84 11.51 1.72
N ARG A 48 -13.54 11.52 1.43
CA ARG A 48 -13.00 10.99 0.16
C ARG A 48 -13.15 9.47 0.04
N LEU A 49 -13.03 8.77 1.16
CA LEU A 49 -13.17 7.31 1.22
C LEU A 49 -14.62 6.84 1.35
N GLU A 50 -15.57 7.78 1.50
CA GLU A 50 -17.00 7.50 1.69
C GLU A 50 -17.28 6.58 2.89
N VAL A 51 -16.56 6.80 4.01
CA VAL A 51 -16.70 6.03 5.25
C VAL A 51 -17.04 6.92 6.44
N ASP A 52 -17.55 6.30 7.50
CA ASP A 52 -17.81 7.01 8.76
C ASP A 52 -16.49 7.49 9.40
N PRO A 53 -16.39 8.78 9.82
CA PRO A 53 -15.18 9.33 10.42
C PRO A 53 -14.77 8.65 11.73
N GLY A 54 -15.72 8.16 12.52
CA GLY A 54 -15.44 7.43 13.76
C GLY A 54 -14.83 6.05 13.47
N HIS A 55 -15.36 5.37 12.46
CA HIS A 55 -14.78 4.11 11.97
C HIS A 55 -13.36 4.32 11.44
N LEU A 56 -13.16 5.34 10.59
CA LEU A 56 -11.85 5.65 10.03
C LEU A 56 -10.82 6.01 11.09
N HIS A 57 -11.22 6.68 12.16
CA HIS A 57 -10.33 7.11 13.24
C HIS A 57 -9.51 5.95 13.84
N PHE A 58 -10.11 4.75 13.96
CA PHE A 58 -9.39 3.56 14.42
C PHE A 58 -8.26 3.17 13.47
N HIS A 59 -8.50 3.19 12.16
CA HIS A 59 -7.52 2.85 11.13
C HIS A 59 -6.38 3.88 11.07
N VAL A 60 -6.70 5.16 11.12
CA VAL A 60 -5.72 6.26 11.19
C VAL A 60 -4.83 6.13 12.44
N ARG A 61 -5.40 5.82 13.61
CA ARG A 61 -4.61 5.56 14.82
C ARG A 61 -3.65 4.38 14.67
N THR A 62 -4.08 3.32 13.98
CA THR A 62 -3.23 2.15 13.71
C THR A 62 -2.05 2.54 12.83
N LEU A 63 -2.28 3.31 11.76
CA LEU A 63 -1.23 3.81 10.88
C LEU A 63 -0.25 4.76 11.60
N LEU A 64 -0.76 5.66 12.46
CA LEU A 64 0.06 6.53 13.30
C LEU A 64 0.96 5.72 14.25
N LYS A 65 0.39 4.71 14.91
CA LYS A 65 1.14 3.84 15.84
C LYS A 65 2.23 3.03 15.11
N ALA A 66 1.97 2.67 13.86
CA ALA A 66 2.91 1.97 13.00
C ALA A 66 3.95 2.92 12.36
N GLU A 67 3.83 4.23 12.58
CA GLU A 67 4.72 5.25 12.01
C GLU A 67 4.71 5.26 10.47
N LEU A 68 3.56 4.92 9.86
CA LEU A 68 3.36 4.97 8.41
C LEU A 68 2.77 6.31 7.96
N ILE A 69 2.13 7.02 8.88
CA ILE A 69 1.66 8.40 8.71
C ILE A 69 2.06 9.23 9.91
N GLN A 70 2.08 10.53 9.76
CA GLN A 70 2.38 11.49 10.82
C GLN A 70 1.36 12.62 10.88
N ARG A 71 1.22 13.23 12.06
CA ARG A 71 0.44 14.47 12.20
C ARG A 71 1.29 15.66 11.84
N VAL A 72 0.71 16.60 11.12
CA VAL A 72 1.37 17.85 10.73
C VAL A 72 0.79 19.01 11.52
N GLU A 73 1.65 19.91 11.97
CA GLU A 73 1.25 21.17 12.59
C GLU A 73 0.83 22.17 11.50
N GLY A 74 -0.24 22.93 11.71
CA GLY A 74 -0.60 24.02 10.81
C GLY A 74 -1.85 23.85 9.97
N GLY A 75 -2.70 22.86 10.26
CA GLY A 75 -4.03 22.74 9.62
C GLY A 75 -4.98 23.88 10.00
N HIS A 76 -5.95 24.17 9.13
CA HIS A 76 -7.03 25.13 9.41
C HIS A 76 -8.06 24.48 10.36
N GLY A 77 -8.08 24.86 11.63
CA GLY A 77 -9.05 24.40 12.61
C GLY A 77 -8.45 23.61 13.79
N ARG A 78 -9.33 22.90 14.52
CA ARG A 78 -8.93 22.10 15.70
C ARG A 78 -8.36 20.73 15.37
N GLU A 79 -8.63 20.21 14.18
CA GLU A 79 -8.15 18.90 13.72
C GLU A 79 -6.81 19.06 13.02
N LYS A 80 -5.82 18.28 13.48
CA LYS A 80 -4.50 18.25 12.84
C LYS A 80 -4.56 17.33 11.63
N PRO A 81 -4.07 17.75 10.45
CA PRO A 81 -4.01 16.90 9.28
C PRO A 81 -2.92 15.83 9.42
N TYR A 82 -3.03 14.82 8.61
CA TYR A 82 -2.08 13.73 8.47
C TYR A 82 -1.34 13.85 7.15
N ARG A 83 -0.17 13.23 7.11
CA ARG A 83 0.67 13.08 5.93
C ARG A 83 1.28 11.69 5.94
N ALA A 84 1.51 11.08 4.77
CA ALA A 84 2.32 9.87 4.66
C ALA A 84 3.78 10.16 5.09
N VAL A 85 4.45 9.17 5.65
CA VAL A 85 5.88 9.27 6.02
C VAL A 85 6.77 9.06 4.80
N ALA A 86 6.29 8.33 3.80
CA ALA A 86 6.98 8.08 2.55
C ALA A 86 5.97 7.90 1.40
N ASN A 87 6.41 8.17 0.18
CA ASN A 87 5.63 7.96 -1.04
C ASN A 87 5.55 6.48 -1.41
N THR A 88 6.63 5.75 -1.18
CA THR A 88 6.71 4.32 -1.44
C THR A 88 6.98 3.54 -0.15
N ILE A 89 6.25 2.45 0.06
CA ILE A 89 6.50 1.52 1.16
C ILE A 89 7.03 0.21 0.58
N ARG A 90 8.24 -0.18 0.98
CA ARG A 90 8.84 -1.48 0.69
C ARG A 90 8.77 -2.39 1.91
N VAL A 91 8.49 -3.65 1.70
CA VAL A 91 8.50 -4.64 2.79
C VAL A 91 9.84 -5.38 2.77
N ALA A 92 10.52 -5.41 3.92
CA ALA A 92 11.76 -6.17 4.06
C ALA A 92 11.49 -7.68 3.78
N PRO A 93 12.31 -8.34 2.95
CA PRO A 93 12.08 -9.74 2.56
C PRO A 93 11.93 -10.70 3.74
N GLU A 94 12.60 -10.41 4.84
CA GLU A 94 12.59 -11.20 6.07
C GLU A 94 11.20 -11.23 6.73
N LEU A 95 10.43 -10.15 6.60
CA LEU A 95 9.06 -10.09 7.11
C LEU A 95 8.09 -10.94 6.29
N LEU A 96 8.35 -11.07 4.99
CA LEU A 96 7.49 -11.85 4.08
C LEU A 96 7.56 -13.36 4.34
N THR A 97 8.58 -13.82 5.05
CA THR A 97 8.77 -15.23 5.42
C THR A 97 8.20 -15.57 6.80
N SER A 98 7.72 -14.58 7.56
CA SER A 98 7.21 -14.78 8.91
C SER A 98 5.78 -15.32 8.91
N PRO A 99 5.52 -16.53 9.45
CA PRO A 99 4.16 -17.08 9.52
C PRO A 99 3.22 -16.17 10.32
N GLY A 100 2.04 -15.90 9.78
CA GLY A 100 0.97 -15.17 10.46
C GLY A 100 0.96 -13.64 10.29
N ALA A 101 2.12 -12.99 10.13
CA ALA A 101 2.16 -11.55 9.84
C ALA A 101 1.74 -11.23 8.40
N THR A 102 1.92 -12.17 7.50
CA THR A 102 1.66 -12.06 6.06
C THR A 102 0.20 -12.34 5.67
N SER A 103 -0.54 -13.11 6.47
CA SER A 103 -1.90 -13.55 6.12
C SER A 103 -2.85 -12.38 5.88
N ASP A 104 -2.89 -11.41 6.79
CA ASP A 104 -3.77 -10.24 6.69
C ASP A 104 -3.37 -9.33 5.52
N VAL A 105 -2.06 -9.22 5.24
CA VAL A 105 -1.53 -8.46 4.10
C VAL A 105 -1.90 -9.12 2.78
N HIS A 106 -1.72 -10.43 2.68
CA HIS A 106 -2.12 -11.18 1.49
C HIS A 106 -3.63 -11.09 1.24
N ALA A 107 -4.44 -11.19 2.29
CA ALA A 107 -5.89 -11.03 2.17
C ALA A 107 -6.25 -9.63 1.64
N ALA A 108 -5.62 -8.58 2.18
CA ALA A 108 -5.85 -7.20 1.73
C ALA A 108 -5.45 -6.99 0.25
N ILE A 109 -4.33 -7.57 -0.19
CA ILE A 109 -3.89 -7.52 -1.59
C ILE A 109 -4.90 -8.22 -2.50
N LEU A 110 -5.39 -9.41 -2.11
CA LEU A 110 -6.37 -10.15 -2.89
C LEU A 110 -7.72 -9.42 -2.95
N ASP A 111 -8.13 -8.78 -1.86
CA ASP A 111 -9.34 -7.95 -1.81
C ASP A 111 -9.22 -6.76 -2.76
N GLU A 112 -8.05 -6.09 -2.84
CA GLU A 112 -7.78 -5.00 -3.78
C GLU A 112 -7.83 -5.49 -5.24
N VAL A 113 -7.23 -6.64 -5.55
CA VAL A 113 -7.30 -7.26 -6.88
C VAL A 113 -8.75 -7.56 -7.26
N ASN A 114 -9.55 -8.10 -6.33
CA ASN A 114 -10.96 -8.42 -6.57
C ASN A 114 -11.80 -7.14 -6.79
N ALA A 115 -11.55 -6.08 -6.01
CA ALA A 115 -12.20 -4.79 -6.17
C ALA A 115 -11.85 -4.15 -7.53
N GLY A 116 -10.58 -4.20 -7.90
CA GLY A 116 -10.10 -3.74 -9.20
C GLY A 116 -10.75 -4.50 -10.36
N TRP A 117 -10.85 -5.84 -10.26
CA TRP A 117 -11.56 -6.64 -11.24
C TRP A 117 -13.03 -6.25 -11.37
N ALA A 118 -13.74 -6.13 -10.26
CA ALA A 118 -15.15 -5.78 -10.26
C ALA A 118 -15.41 -4.40 -10.89
N LYS A 119 -14.55 -3.43 -10.65
CA LYS A 119 -14.68 -2.06 -11.14
C LYS A 119 -14.21 -1.90 -12.59
N PHE A 120 -13.05 -2.43 -12.94
CA PHE A 120 -12.34 -2.15 -14.20
C PHE A 120 -12.42 -3.28 -15.22
N GLY A 121 -12.75 -4.51 -14.81
CA GLY A 121 -12.93 -5.66 -15.70
C GLY A 121 -13.98 -5.42 -16.80
N PRO A 122 -15.21 -4.97 -16.46
CA PRO A 122 -16.23 -4.66 -17.44
C PRO A 122 -15.84 -3.53 -18.42
N LEU A 123 -14.90 -2.68 -18.04
CA LEU A 123 -14.38 -1.58 -18.86
C LEU A 123 -13.20 -1.98 -19.75
N GLY A 124 -12.73 -3.24 -19.67
CA GLY A 124 -11.54 -3.70 -20.37
C GLY A 124 -10.23 -3.06 -19.90
N LYS A 125 -10.26 -2.41 -18.73
CA LYS A 125 -9.09 -1.73 -18.14
C LYS A 125 -8.33 -2.60 -17.14
N PHE A 126 -8.87 -3.74 -16.74
CA PHE A 126 -8.20 -4.71 -15.89
C PHE A 126 -7.42 -5.72 -16.74
N ARG A 127 -6.15 -5.91 -16.45
CA ARG A 127 -5.29 -6.89 -17.13
C ARG A 127 -4.77 -7.89 -16.12
N SER A 128 -4.83 -9.16 -16.44
CA SER A 128 -4.24 -10.24 -15.65
C SER A 128 -3.54 -11.24 -16.54
N ALA A 129 -2.45 -11.81 -16.06
CA ALA A 129 -1.73 -12.89 -16.72
C ALA A 129 -1.28 -13.92 -15.68
N GLN A 130 -1.32 -15.19 -16.07
CA GLN A 130 -0.77 -16.29 -15.28
C GLN A 130 0.15 -17.10 -16.17
N VAL A 131 1.38 -17.33 -15.69
CA VAL A 131 2.38 -18.13 -16.40
C VAL A 131 2.88 -19.22 -15.44
N THR A 132 2.93 -20.46 -15.92
CA THR A 132 3.56 -21.55 -15.18
C THR A 132 4.94 -21.83 -15.78
N VAL A 133 5.98 -21.66 -14.98
CA VAL A 133 7.38 -21.84 -15.40
C VAL A 133 8.10 -22.81 -14.47
N ARG A 134 9.15 -23.47 -14.99
CA ARG A 134 10.04 -24.33 -14.22
C ARG A 134 11.36 -23.59 -13.99
N ILE A 135 11.47 -22.93 -12.85
CA ILE A 135 12.66 -22.21 -12.41
C ILE A 135 12.99 -22.59 -10.97
N ALA A 136 14.25 -22.48 -10.59
CA ALA A 136 14.64 -22.68 -9.20
C ALA A 136 13.99 -21.59 -8.31
N PRO A 137 13.49 -21.95 -7.10
CA PRO A 137 12.82 -20.97 -6.23
C PRO A 137 13.68 -19.73 -5.95
N GLU A 138 14.99 -19.89 -5.84
CA GLU A 138 15.94 -18.81 -5.56
C GLU A 138 15.96 -17.77 -6.69
N ARG A 139 15.67 -18.19 -7.94
CA ARG A 139 15.64 -17.32 -9.11
C ARG A 139 14.33 -16.54 -9.27
N VAL A 140 13.29 -16.87 -8.51
CA VAL A 140 12.04 -16.08 -8.50
C VAL A 140 12.35 -14.64 -8.09
N ARG A 141 13.28 -14.46 -7.14
CA ARG A 141 13.69 -13.14 -6.67
C ARG A 141 14.27 -12.26 -7.80
N GLU A 142 15.04 -12.85 -8.73
CA GLU A 142 15.58 -12.12 -9.89
C GLU A 142 14.47 -11.51 -10.76
N ILE A 143 13.35 -12.23 -10.92
CA ILE A 143 12.17 -11.71 -11.67
C ILE A 143 11.57 -10.50 -10.97
N TRP A 144 11.46 -10.56 -9.64
CA TRP A 144 10.93 -9.45 -8.85
C TRP A 144 11.83 -8.21 -8.91
N GLU A 145 13.16 -8.40 -8.85
CA GLU A 145 14.15 -7.34 -8.95
C GLU A 145 14.06 -6.63 -10.32
N VAL A 146 14.11 -7.39 -11.41
CA VAL A 146 14.00 -6.85 -12.78
C VAL A 146 12.69 -6.10 -12.99
N LEU A 147 11.60 -6.63 -12.45
CA LEU A 147 10.30 -6.00 -12.62
C LEU A 147 10.17 -4.71 -11.81
N SER A 148 10.69 -4.69 -10.56
CA SER A 148 10.72 -3.49 -9.74
C SER A 148 11.55 -2.39 -10.40
N GLU A 149 12.76 -2.72 -10.89
CA GLU A 149 13.58 -1.77 -11.63
C GLU A 149 12.85 -1.20 -12.86
N ARG A 150 12.12 -2.07 -13.58
CA ARG A 150 11.40 -1.61 -14.77
C ARG A 150 10.18 -0.76 -14.45
N VAL A 151 9.51 -1.01 -13.35
CA VAL A 151 8.41 -0.17 -12.85
C VAL A 151 8.95 1.20 -12.45
N ASP A 152 10.03 1.24 -11.66
CA ASP A 152 10.67 2.48 -11.23
C ASP A 152 11.13 3.35 -12.44
N GLU A 153 11.62 2.71 -13.53
CA GLU A 153 12.01 3.41 -14.77
C GLU A 153 10.84 4.01 -15.57
N LEU A 154 9.65 3.44 -15.42
CA LEU A 154 8.44 3.82 -16.15
C LEU A 154 7.52 4.73 -15.35
N GLU A 155 7.83 4.96 -14.08
CA GLU A 155 7.06 5.84 -13.22
C GLU A 155 7.05 7.27 -13.76
N ASP A 156 5.86 7.82 -13.92
CA ASP A 156 5.63 9.21 -14.32
C ASP A 156 4.66 9.84 -13.31
N PRO A 157 5.13 10.77 -12.47
CA PRO A 157 4.30 11.42 -11.44
C PRO A 157 3.13 12.23 -11.98
N ASP A 158 3.13 12.57 -13.27
CA ASP A 158 2.07 13.35 -13.92
C ASP A 158 0.93 12.47 -14.46
N GLU A 159 1.07 11.13 -14.41
CA GLU A 159 0.06 10.17 -14.86
C GLU A 159 -0.83 9.65 -13.73
N ASP A 160 -2.04 9.18 -14.07
CA ASP A 160 -2.93 8.55 -13.10
C ASP A 160 -2.32 7.25 -12.53
N PRO A 161 -2.42 7.02 -11.22
CA PRO A 161 -1.81 5.85 -10.58
C PRO A 161 -2.40 4.53 -11.07
N ILE A 162 -1.53 3.54 -11.29
CA ILE A 162 -1.88 2.18 -11.68
C ILE A 162 -1.39 1.20 -10.60
N VAL A 163 -2.29 0.37 -10.09
CA VAL A 163 -1.91 -0.71 -9.16
C VAL A 163 -1.41 -1.92 -9.96
N ILE A 164 -0.17 -2.32 -9.71
CA ILE A 164 0.44 -3.54 -10.27
C ILE A 164 0.63 -4.54 -9.13
N THR A 165 -0.06 -5.68 -9.21
CA THR A 165 0.05 -6.74 -8.22
C THR A 165 0.74 -7.96 -8.81
N LEU A 166 1.77 -8.43 -8.15
CA LEU A 166 2.53 -9.62 -8.51
C LEU A 166 2.42 -10.66 -7.41
N VAL A 167 2.11 -11.87 -7.79
CA VAL A 167 2.01 -13.00 -6.88
C VAL A 167 2.76 -14.19 -7.49
N SER A 168 3.58 -14.86 -6.70
CA SER A 168 4.22 -16.11 -7.10
C SER A 168 4.03 -17.17 -6.00
N HIS A 169 3.75 -18.40 -6.41
CA HIS A 169 3.61 -19.53 -5.48
C HIS A 169 4.02 -20.83 -6.19
N PRO A 170 4.42 -21.87 -5.43
CA PRO A 170 4.63 -23.19 -6.01
C PRO A 170 3.36 -23.70 -6.69
N HIS A 171 3.50 -24.44 -7.80
CA HIS A 171 2.35 -25.03 -8.47
C HIS A 171 1.67 -26.05 -7.54
N THR A 172 0.40 -25.82 -7.26
CA THR A 172 -0.44 -26.80 -6.53
C THR A 172 -0.87 -27.88 -7.52
N ALA A 173 -0.07 -28.94 -7.63
CA ALA A 173 -0.49 -30.12 -8.38
C ALA A 173 -1.66 -30.80 -7.64
N SER A 174 -2.76 -31.01 -8.36
CA SER A 174 -3.87 -31.83 -7.91
C SER A 174 -3.50 -33.30 -7.96
#